data_d4ec50b10919c8acb3ba0e304f0b8749
#
_entry.id   d4ec50b10919c8acb3ba0e304f0b8749
#
_cell.length_a   1.000
_cell.length_b   1.000
_cell.length_c   1.000
_cell.angle_alpha   90.00
_cell.angle_beta   90.00
_cell.angle_gamma   90.00
#
_symmetry.space_group_name_H-M   'P 1'
#
loop_
_entity.id
_entity.type
_entity.pdbx_description
1 polymer ?
#
loop_
_entity_poly.entity_id
_entity_poly.type
_entity_poly.pdbx_seq_one_letter_code
_entity_poly.pdbx_strand_id
1 'polypeptide(L)'
;MPVTKSSRKQVRVVERGRLRNKSIRSLCKTNITKAERLIFLGELESAQRVVMAAVSSLDKAAEKGVIHPNNAARRKSRLMKKLNEALSLAETEPEKAG
;
A
#
# COMPACT_ATOMS: atom_id res chain seq x y z
N MET A 1 -34.84 17.14 -7.21
CA MET A 1 -34.86 15.68 -7.31
C MET A 1 -34.45 15.22 -8.68
N PRO A 2 -33.48 14.32 -8.75
CA PRO A 2 -33.13 13.74 -10.04
C PRO A 2 -34.19 12.74 -10.45
N VAL A 3 -34.95 13.11 -11.43
CA VAL A 3 -36.04 12.28 -11.91
C VAL A 3 -35.77 11.62 -13.25
N THR A 4 -34.59 11.86 -13.81
CA THR A 4 -34.23 11.28 -15.10
C THR A 4 -33.45 9.99 -14.92
N LYS A 5 -33.56 9.07 -15.88
CA LYS A 5 -32.83 7.82 -15.87
C LYS A 5 -31.31 8.03 -15.87
N SER A 6 -30.86 9.07 -16.58
CA SER A 6 -29.44 9.39 -16.65
C SER A 6 -28.87 9.81 -15.30
N SER A 7 -29.64 10.57 -14.51
CA SER A 7 -29.22 10.98 -13.17
C SER A 7 -29.07 9.76 -12.25
N ARG A 8 -30.02 8.83 -12.32
CA ARG A 8 -29.98 7.60 -11.50
C ARG A 8 -28.78 6.76 -11.87
N LYS A 9 -28.50 6.64 -13.16
CA LYS A 9 -27.35 5.88 -13.64
C LYS A 9 -26.04 6.47 -13.13
N GLN A 10 -25.94 7.80 -13.14
CA GLN A 10 -24.77 8.52 -12.67
C GLN A 10 -24.52 8.27 -11.20
N VAL A 11 -25.56 8.26 -10.37
CA VAL A 11 -25.45 7.97 -8.94
C VAL A 11 -24.89 6.57 -8.72
N ARG A 12 -25.39 5.58 -9.46
CA ARG A 12 -24.89 4.21 -9.36
C ARG A 12 -23.40 4.09 -9.73
N VAL A 13 -23.00 4.80 -10.78
CA VAL A 13 -21.58 4.78 -11.22
C VAL A 13 -20.69 5.37 -10.14
N VAL A 14 -21.12 6.48 -9.52
CA VAL A 14 -20.36 7.12 -8.44
C VAL A 14 -20.23 6.19 -7.23
N GLU A 15 -21.29 5.50 -6.86
CA GLU A 15 -21.25 4.56 -5.74
C GLU A 15 -20.30 3.39 -5.99
N ARG A 16 -20.33 2.83 -7.20
CA ARG A 16 -19.42 1.75 -7.56
C ARG A 16 -17.97 2.22 -7.50
N GLY A 17 -17.72 3.43 -7.98
CA GLY A 17 -16.39 4.02 -7.92
C GLY A 17 -15.92 4.21 -6.49
N ARG A 18 -16.80 4.66 -5.61
CA ARG A 18 -16.49 4.85 -4.20
C ARG A 18 -16.11 3.54 -3.53
N LEU A 19 -16.88 2.49 -3.76
CA LEU A 19 -16.61 1.17 -3.20
C LEU A 19 -15.30 0.59 -3.71
N ARG A 20 -15.06 0.74 -5.01
CA ARG A 20 -13.81 0.28 -5.61
C ARG A 20 -12.61 1.02 -5.02
N ASN A 21 -12.73 2.34 -4.88
CA ASN A 21 -11.66 3.16 -4.31
C ASN A 21 -11.38 2.80 -2.86
N LYS A 22 -12.43 2.53 -2.10
CA LYS A 22 -12.30 2.11 -0.72
C LYS A 22 -11.57 0.77 -0.62
N SER A 23 -11.90 -0.18 -1.48
CA SER A 23 -11.23 -1.48 -1.52
C SER A 23 -9.76 -1.34 -1.85
N ILE A 24 -9.42 -0.50 -2.82
CA ILE A 24 -8.04 -0.27 -3.22
C ILE A 24 -7.24 0.37 -2.08
N ARG A 25 -7.82 1.36 -1.41
CA ARG A 25 -7.16 2.01 -0.26
C ARG A 25 -6.94 1.03 0.88
N SER A 26 -7.96 0.20 1.15
CA SER A 26 -7.86 -0.81 2.20
C SER A 26 -6.76 -1.82 1.90
N LEU A 27 -6.66 -2.24 0.65
CA LEU A 27 -5.61 -3.17 0.23
C LEU A 27 -4.22 -2.57 0.43
N CYS A 28 -4.04 -1.31 0.03
CA CYS A 28 -2.77 -0.62 0.23
C CYS A 28 -2.40 -0.54 1.70
N LYS A 29 -3.35 -0.15 2.53
CA LYS A 29 -3.14 -0.03 3.98
C LYS A 29 -2.80 -1.38 4.59
N THR A 30 -3.52 -2.43 4.21
CA THR A 30 -3.28 -3.78 4.69
C THR A 30 -1.88 -4.25 4.33
N ASN A 31 -1.47 -4.05 3.09
CA ASN A 31 -0.15 -4.45 2.63
C ASN A 31 0.96 -3.71 3.37
N ILE A 32 0.78 -2.40 3.58
CA ILE A 32 1.76 -1.60 4.32
C ILE A 32 1.88 -2.08 5.76
N THR A 33 0.76 -2.28 6.43
CA THR A 33 0.74 -2.75 7.81
C THR A 33 1.39 -4.13 7.94
N LYS A 34 1.08 -5.01 7.01
CA LYS A 34 1.64 -6.36 6.99
C LYS A 34 3.16 -6.32 6.79
N ALA A 35 3.62 -5.47 5.86
CA ALA A 35 5.05 -5.31 5.59
C ALA A 35 5.77 -4.76 6.82
N GLU A 36 5.22 -3.75 7.47
CA GLU A 36 5.81 -3.17 8.67
C GLU A 36 5.91 -4.19 9.80
N ARG A 37 4.88 -5.01 9.95
CA ARG A 37 4.86 -6.06 10.96
C ARG A 37 5.97 -7.09 10.71
N LEU A 38 6.13 -7.52 9.47
CA LEU A 38 7.17 -8.48 9.11
C LEU A 38 8.57 -7.90 9.34
N ILE A 39 8.75 -6.63 9.01
CA ILE A 39 10.01 -5.93 9.27
C ILE A 39 10.30 -5.92 10.77
N PHE A 40 9.30 -5.60 11.57
CA PHE A 40 9.42 -5.54 13.03
C PHE A 40 9.78 -6.92 13.60
N LEU A 41 9.20 -7.98 13.06
CA LEU A 41 9.46 -9.33 13.51
C LEU A 41 10.80 -9.90 13.01
N GLY A 42 11.47 -9.18 12.12
CA GLY A 42 12.75 -9.63 11.58
C GLY A 42 12.62 -10.65 10.46
N GLU A 43 11.44 -10.91 9.97
CA GLU A 43 11.22 -11.81 8.85
C GLU A 43 11.43 -11.08 7.54
N LEU A 44 12.70 -10.83 7.22
CA LEU A 44 13.07 -9.93 6.13
C LEU A 44 12.78 -10.47 4.74
N GLU A 45 12.88 -11.78 4.52
CA GLU A 45 12.53 -12.34 3.22
C GLU A 45 11.06 -12.15 2.91
N SER A 46 10.20 -12.48 3.88
CA SER A 46 8.76 -12.27 3.72
C SER A 46 8.44 -10.79 3.62
N ALA A 47 9.14 -9.97 4.42
CA ALA A 47 8.96 -8.52 4.39
C ALA A 47 9.26 -7.95 3.01
N GLN A 48 10.34 -8.40 2.37
CA GLN A 48 10.69 -7.93 1.02
C GLN A 48 9.56 -8.20 0.03
N ARG A 49 8.98 -9.39 0.09
CA ARG A 49 7.88 -9.75 -0.80
C ARG A 49 6.65 -8.87 -0.57
N VAL A 50 6.31 -8.67 0.70
CA VAL A 50 5.13 -7.87 1.05
C VAL A 50 5.37 -6.39 0.76
N VAL A 51 6.60 -5.89 0.94
CA VAL A 51 6.96 -4.53 0.58
C VAL A 51 6.78 -4.31 -0.92
N MET A 52 7.22 -5.26 -1.73
CA MET A 52 7.04 -5.15 -3.18
C MET A 52 5.57 -5.16 -3.56
N ALA A 53 4.77 -5.99 -2.90
CA ALA A 53 3.32 -6.00 -3.12
C ALA A 53 2.69 -4.68 -2.72
N ALA A 54 3.12 -4.10 -1.60
CA ALA A 54 2.63 -2.82 -1.12
C ALA A 54 2.98 -1.69 -2.11
N VAL A 55 4.23 -1.67 -2.58
CA VAL A 55 4.68 -0.68 -3.56
C VAL A 55 3.86 -0.79 -4.83
N SER A 56 3.64 -1.99 -5.32
CA SER A 56 2.83 -2.22 -6.51
C SER A 56 1.40 -1.73 -6.31
N SER A 57 0.81 -2.00 -5.15
CA SER A 57 -0.55 -1.55 -4.83
C SER A 57 -0.62 -0.03 -4.79
N LEU A 58 0.38 0.63 -4.20
CA LEU A 58 0.44 2.08 -4.12
C LEU A 58 0.57 2.70 -5.51
N ASP A 59 1.44 2.14 -6.35
CA ASP A 59 1.63 2.64 -7.71
C ASP A 59 0.35 2.49 -8.53
N LYS A 60 -0.33 1.37 -8.42
CA LYS A 60 -1.60 1.15 -9.11
C LYS A 60 -2.68 2.09 -8.62
N ALA A 61 -2.75 2.32 -7.31
CA ALA A 61 -3.72 3.24 -6.73
C ALA A 61 -3.49 4.67 -7.21
N ALA A 62 -2.23 5.09 -7.30
CA ALA A 62 -1.89 6.41 -7.81
C ALA A 62 -2.21 6.55 -9.30
N GLU A 63 -1.92 5.52 -10.08
CA GLU A 63 -2.23 5.49 -11.50
C GLU A 63 -3.73 5.61 -11.77
N LYS A 64 -4.53 4.97 -10.94
CA LYS A 64 -5.99 5.04 -11.05
C LYS A 64 -6.59 6.30 -10.44
N GLY A 65 -5.77 7.13 -9.81
CA GLY A 65 -6.23 8.36 -9.18
C GLY A 65 -6.94 8.15 -7.85
N VAL A 66 -6.83 6.95 -7.25
CA VAL A 66 -7.44 6.66 -5.95
C VAL A 66 -6.73 7.41 -4.83
N ILE A 67 -5.40 7.49 -4.93
CA ILE A 67 -4.59 8.27 -4.01
C ILE A 67 -3.72 9.23 -4.83
N HIS A 68 -3.34 10.33 -4.21
CA HIS A 68 -2.48 11.30 -4.88
C HIS A 68 -1.09 10.72 -5.08
N PRO A 69 -0.43 10.96 -6.24
CA PRO A 69 0.91 10.43 -6.49
C PRO A 69 1.93 10.77 -5.41
N ASN A 70 1.84 11.98 -4.84
CA ASN A 70 2.75 12.39 -3.78
C ASN A 70 2.57 11.55 -2.51
N ASN A 71 1.34 11.20 -2.17
CA ASN A 71 1.07 10.34 -1.03
C ASN A 71 1.62 8.93 -1.27
N ALA A 72 1.42 8.41 -2.48
CA ALA A 72 1.94 7.11 -2.85
C ALA A 72 3.46 7.08 -2.76
N ALA A 73 4.12 8.09 -3.29
CA ALA A 73 5.57 8.20 -3.27
C ALA A 73 6.10 8.28 -1.85
N ARG A 74 5.43 9.05 -0.99
CA ARG A 74 5.83 9.20 0.42
C ARG A 74 5.73 7.89 1.17
N ARG A 75 4.61 7.20 1.04
CA ARG A 75 4.39 5.92 1.72
C ARG A 75 5.36 4.85 1.23
N LYS A 76 5.57 4.81 -0.07
CA LYS A 76 6.51 3.89 -0.71
C LYS A 76 7.93 4.14 -0.19
N SER A 77 8.36 5.39 -0.17
CA SER A 77 9.68 5.76 0.29
C SER A 77 9.90 5.39 1.76
N ARG A 78 8.93 5.69 2.62
CA ARG A 78 9.02 5.35 4.03
C ARG A 78 9.11 3.85 4.27
N LEU A 79 8.30 3.09 3.54
CA LEU A 79 8.28 1.64 3.67
C LEU A 79 9.60 1.02 3.23
N MET A 80 10.11 1.45 2.10
CA MET A 80 11.38 0.97 1.57
C MET A 80 12.54 1.34 2.49
N LYS A 81 12.49 2.53 3.08
CA LYS A 81 13.50 2.97 4.03
C LYS A 81 13.53 2.07 5.26
N LYS A 82 12.37 1.73 5.79
CA LYS A 82 12.27 0.83 6.95
C LYS A 82 12.85 -0.54 6.62
N LEU A 83 12.54 -1.05 5.45
CA LEU A 83 13.05 -2.34 5.02
C LEU A 83 14.58 -2.29 4.87
N ASN A 84 15.10 -1.25 4.23
CA ASN A 84 16.55 -1.10 4.03
C ASN A 84 17.29 -0.98 5.35
N GLU A 85 16.72 -0.25 6.30
CA GLU A 85 17.30 -0.13 7.64
C GLU A 85 17.36 -1.49 8.33
N ALA A 86 16.29 -2.27 8.24
CA ALA A 86 16.24 -3.59 8.84
C ALA A 86 17.24 -4.53 8.20
N LEU A 87 17.38 -4.48 6.87
CA LEU A 87 18.34 -5.30 6.14
C LEU A 87 19.77 -4.92 6.51
N SER A 88 20.03 -3.62 6.64
CA SER A 88 21.35 -3.12 7.03
C SER A 88 21.73 -3.58 8.43
N LEU A 89 20.79 -3.52 9.37
CA LEU A 89 21.02 -3.99 10.72
C LEU A 89 21.31 -5.50 10.76
N ALA A 90 20.60 -6.26 9.92
CA ALA A 90 20.82 -7.70 9.85
C ALA A 90 22.19 -8.02 9.31
N GLU A 91 22.69 -7.22 8.37
CA GLU A 91 24.04 -7.41 7.82
C GLU A 91 25.14 -7.00 8.79
N THR A 92 24.90 -5.97 9.59
CA THR A 92 25.91 -5.45 10.53
C THR A 92 25.99 -6.25 11.82
N GLU A 93 25.04 -7.16 12.06
CA GLU A 93 24.99 -7.92 13.31
C GLU A 93 25.02 -9.43 13.11
N PRO A 94 25.79 -9.95 12.13
CA PRO A 94 25.83 -11.40 11.94
C PRO A 94 26.47 -12.14 13.12
N GLU A 95 27.35 -11.51 13.85
CA GLU A 95 28.03 -12.10 15.00
C GLU A 95 27.05 -12.35 16.15
N LYS A 96 26.04 -11.55 16.25
CA LYS A 96 25.06 -11.72 17.31
C LYS A 96 24.23 -12.97 17.11
N ALA A 97 24.13 -13.40 15.88
CA ALA A 97 23.44 -14.63 15.55
C ALA A 97 24.29 -15.86 15.86
N GLY A 98 25.60 -15.64 15.93
CA GLY A 98 26.54 -16.71 16.23
C GLY A 98 26.73 -16.99 17.72
#